data_83e301967b3c3222e4716086a33c237a
#
_entry.id   83e301967b3c3222e4716086a33c237a
#
_cell.length_a   1.000
_cell.length_b   1.000
_cell.length_c   1.000
_cell.angle_alpha   90.00
_cell.angle_beta   90.00
_cell.angle_gamma   90.00
#
_symmetry.space_group_name_H-M   'P 1'
#
loop_
_entity.id
_entity.type
_entity.pdbx_description
1 polymer ?
#
loop_
_entity_poly.entity_id
_entity_poly.type
_entity_poly.pdbx_seq_one_letter_code
_entity_poly.pdbx_strand_id
1 'polypeptide(L)'
;MYYAIHGKMPLNNLYETEAAAQAGIEQMKKLPNPPHAFDGCTIVEVPAPANLFEIWQMRDEPWAHGYKFFNHEMANKKGYVSKEYYNCVYREALDATEPSISLRAQLYDRFNCDKPIDYMAPSMSVSDVIVFKGKGGTKAFFVEPIGFREIEF
;
A
#
# COMPACT_ATOMS: atom_id res chain seq x y z
N MET A 1 -5.19 16.32 -3.35
CA MET A 1 -5.05 15.93 -4.75
C MET A 1 -4.08 14.77 -4.85
N TYR A 2 -4.36 13.84 -5.72
CA TYR A 2 -3.49 12.71 -6.05
C TYR A 2 -3.27 12.66 -7.57
N TYR A 3 -2.38 11.79 -8.00
CA TYR A 3 -2.12 11.50 -9.40
C TYR A 3 -2.46 10.05 -9.68
N ALA A 4 -3.20 9.80 -10.74
CA ALA A 4 -3.57 8.46 -11.20
C ALA A 4 -2.96 8.19 -12.57
N ILE A 5 -2.63 6.93 -12.85
CA ILE A 5 -2.17 6.52 -14.16
C ILE A 5 -3.36 5.94 -14.92
N HIS A 6 -3.65 6.53 -16.07
CA HIS A 6 -4.67 6.04 -16.98
C HIS A 6 -4.02 5.30 -18.16
N GLY A 7 -4.47 4.11 -18.42
CA GLY A 7 -3.99 3.26 -19.50
C GLY A 7 -5.08 2.32 -20.01
N LYS A 8 -4.68 1.33 -20.78
CA LYS A 8 -5.59 0.33 -21.35
C LYS A 8 -6.10 -0.67 -20.31
N MET A 9 -5.40 -0.80 -19.19
CA MET A 9 -5.77 -1.66 -18.07
C MET A 9 -6.20 -0.82 -16.87
N PRO A 10 -7.06 -1.35 -16.00
CA PRO A 10 -7.36 -0.70 -14.72
C PRO A 10 -6.09 -0.60 -13.87
N LEU A 11 -5.70 0.63 -13.52
CA LEU A 11 -4.59 0.95 -12.63
C LEU A 11 -5.16 1.82 -11.52
N ASN A 12 -5.17 1.30 -10.30
CA ASN A 12 -5.90 1.90 -9.20
C ASN A 12 -4.99 2.59 -8.17
N ASN A 13 -3.66 2.42 -8.29
CA ASN A 13 -2.74 3.07 -7.37
C ASN A 13 -2.79 4.60 -7.52
N LEU A 14 -2.84 5.28 -6.39
CA LEU A 14 -2.84 6.74 -6.31
C LEU A 14 -1.48 7.21 -5.79
N TYR A 15 -0.93 8.22 -6.43
CA TYR A 15 0.38 8.77 -6.13
C TYR A 15 0.26 10.18 -5.56
N GLU A 16 1.11 10.55 -4.63
CA GLU A 16 1.11 11.89 -4.03
C GLU A 16 1.70 12.96 -4.94
N THR A 17 2.54 12.55 -5.89
CA THR A 17 3.19 13.45 -6.84
C THR A 17 3.18 12.88 -8.25
N GLU A 18 3.19 13.75 -9.24
CA GLU A 18 3.33 13.37 -10.64
C GLU A 18 4.63 12.58 -10.88
N ALA A 19 5.72 12.99 -10.22
CA ALA A 19 7.00 12.30 -10.31
C ALA A 19 6.94 10.85 -9.79
N ALA A 20 6.19 10.61 -8.70
CA ALA A 20 5.97 9.26 -8.18
C ALA A 20 5.14 8.41 -9.15
N ALA A 21 4.13 8.99 -9.79
CA ALA A 21 3.34 8.30 -10.81
C ALA A 21 4.21 7.96 -12.04
N GLN A 22 5.05 8.88 -12.49
CA GLN A 22 5.99 8.63 -13.58
C GLN A 22 6.97 7.50 -13.23
N ALA A 23 7.51 7.49 -12.03
CA ALA A 23 8.36 6.40 -11.55
C ALA A 23 7.62 5.05 -11.54
N GLY A 24 6.35 5.04 -11.18
CA GLY A 24 5.48 3.87 -11.24
C GLY A 24 5.37 3.31 -12.66
N ILE A 25 5.14 4.16 -13.65
CA ILE A 25 5.13 3.76 -15.08
C ILE A 25 6.45 3.13 -15.47
N GLU A 26 7.58 3.75 -15.12
CA GLU A 26 8.91 3.23 -15.46
C GLU A 26 9.19 1.87 -14.81
N GLN A 27 8.74 1.66 -13.58
CA GLN A 27 8.85 0.36 -12.91
C GLN A 27 8.01 -0.72 -13.61
N MET A 28 6.76 -0.41 -13.98
CA MET A 28 5.89 -1.35 -14.69
C MET A 28 6.47 -1.77 -16.06
N LYS A 29 7.13 -0.83 -16.76
CA LYS A 29 7.80 -1.13 -18.04
C LYS A 29 9.00 -2.08 -17.91
N LYS A 30 9.58 -2.19 -16.72
CA LYS A 30 10.74 -3.09 -16.45
C LYS A 30 10.33 -4.51 -16.09
N LEU A 31 9.04 -4.82 -15.96
CA LEU A 31 8.57 -6.16 -15.67
C LEU A 31 8.98 -7.14 -16.78
N PRO A 32 9.34 -8.40 -16.45
CA PRO A 32 9.51 -9.44 -17.46
C PRO A 32 8.23 -9.56 -18.29
N ASN A 33 8.35 -9.47 -19.60
CA ASN A 33 7.21 -9.42 -20.54
C ASN A 33 6.23 -8.30 -20.19
N PRO A 34 6.68 -7.02 -20.16
CA PRO A 34 5.79 -5.92 -19.86
C PRO A 34 4.63 -5.94 -20.86
N PRO A 35 3.40 -5.96 -20.40
CA PRO A 35 2.28 -5.92 -21.32
C PRO A 35 2.33 -4.61 -22.10
N HIS A 36 2.05 -4.65 -23.39
CA HIS A 36 1.84 -3.45 -24.22
C HIS A 36 0.74 -2.53 -23.67
N ALA A 37 0.00 -3.02 -22.67
CA ALA A 37 -0.99 -2.26 -21.93
C ALA A 37 -0.46 -0.99 -21.25
N PHE A 38 0.85 -0.90 -21.01
CA PHE A 38 1.47 0.32 -20.45
C PHE A 38 1.91 1.32 -21.52
N ASP A 39 1.78 0.97 -22.80
CA ASP A 39 2.04 1.90 -23.89
C ASP A 39 0.96 2.98 -23.91
N GLY A 40 1.39 4.24 -23.98
CA GLY A 40 0.46 5.37 -24.04
C GLY A 40 -0.24 5.69 -22.72
N CYS A 41 0.25 5.21 -21.56
CA CYS A 41 -0.25 5.63 -20.25
C CYS A 41 -0.07 7.13 -20.06
N THR A 42 -1.08 7.76 -19.48
CA THR A 42 -1.07 9.18 -19.11
C THR A 42 -1.24 9.33 -17.62
N ILE A 43 -0.66 10.41 -17.08
CA ILE A 43 -0.83 10.77 -15.67
C ILE A 43 -1.87 11.87 -15.60
N VAL A 44 -2.85 11.72 -14.72
CA VAL A 44 -3.89 12.71 -14.49
C VAL A 44 -3.97 13.07 -13.01
N GLU A 45 -4.20 14.34 -12.74
CA GLU A 45 -4.50 14.81 -11.39
C GLU A 45 -5.94 14.47 -11.05
N VAL A 46 -6.17 13.88 -9.86
CA VAL A 46 -7.49 13.47 -9.40
C VAL A 46 -7.75 14.01 -8.00
N PRO A 47 -9.01 14.35 -7.66
CA PRO A 47 -9.34 14.77 -6.31
C PRO A 47 -9.12 13.62 -5.32
N ALA A 48 -8.86 13.97 -4.06
CA ALA A 48 -8.77 12.98 -3.00
C ALA A 48 -10.13 12.25 -2.87
N PRO A 49 -10.13 10.91 -2.87
CA PRO A 49 -11.36 10.16 -2.66
C PRO A 49 -11.88 10.35 -1.23
N ALA A 50 -13.19 10.15 -1.04
CA ALA A 50 -13.81 10.27 0.28
C ALA A 50 -13.23 9.26 1.28
N ASN A 51 -12.94 8.06 0.82
CA ASN A 51 -12.28 7.02 1.61
C ASN A 51 -11.18 6.39 0.77
N LEU A 52 -10.07 6.03 1.41
CA LEU A 52 -8.97 5.30 0.78
C LEU A 52 -8.26 4.40 1.80
N PHE A 53 -7.51 3.45 1.30
CA PHE A 53 -6.54 2.70 2.11
C PHE A 53 -5.14 2.87 1.57
N GLU A 54 -4.18 2.68 2.46
CA GLU A 54 -2.75 2.66 2.14
C GLU A 54 -2.12 1.39 2.70
N ILE A 55 -1.17 0.85 1.97
CA ILE A 55 -0.32 -0.25 2.44
C ILE A 55 1.06 0.33 2.72
N TRP A 56 1.54 0.12 3.92
CA TRP A 56 2.84 0.57 4.39
C TRP A 56 3.71 -0.63 4.75
N GLN A 57 4.96 -0.62 4.29
CA GLN A 57 5.93 -1.67 4.60
C GLN A 57 7.20 -1.04 5.18
N MET A 58 7.82 -1.72 6.14
CA MET A 58 9.11 -1.30 6.67
C MET A 58 10.10 -1.12 5.52
N ARG A 59 10.88 -0.03 5.56
CA ARG A 59 11.92 0.21 4.57
C ARG A 59 12.94 -0.93 4.59
N ASP A 60 13.44 -1.26 3.40
CA ASP A 60 14.46 -2.31 3.24
C ASP A 60 15.84 -1.74 3.58
N GLU A 61 16.13 -1.68 4.87
CA GLU A 61 17.38 -1.19 5.44
C GLU A 61 17.95 -2.20 6.45
N PRO A 62 19.27 -2.18 6.74
CA PRO A 62 19.89 -3.17 7.64
C PRO A 62 19.23 -3.28 9.01
N TRP A 63 18.74 -2.17 9.59
CA TRP A 63 18.05 -2.19 10.89
C TRP A 63 16.75 -3.00 10.86
N ALA A 64 16.09 -3.09 9.70
CA ALA A 64 14.81 -3.78 9.56
C ALA A 64 14.92 -5.31 9.72
N HIS A 65 16.08 -5.89 9.50
CA HIS A 65 16.29 -7.34 9.51
C HIS A 65 15.94 -8.00 10.84
N GLY A 66 16.01 -7.29 11.94
CA GLY A 66 15.64 -7.78 13.27
C GLY A 66 14.19 -7.49 13.70
N TYR A 67 13.42 -6.81 12.86
CA TYR A 67 12.07 -6.32 13.21
C TYR A 67 11.00 -6.61 12.17
N LYS A 68 11.37 -6.66 10.92
CA LYS A 68 10.50 -6.97 9.79
C LYS A 68 10.05 -8.43 9.87
N PHE A 69 8.77 -8.68 9.57
CA PHE A 69 8.12 -10.00 9.62
C PHE A 69 7.87 -10.57 11.02
N PHE A 70 8.16 -9.82 12.06
CA PHE A 70 7.83 -10.20 13.43
C PHE A 70 6.49 -9.64 13.89
N ASN A 71 5.94 -10.21 14.97
CA ASN A 71 4.74 -9.69 15.60
C ASN A 71 4.97 -8.25 16.12
N HIS A 72 3.89 -7.58 16.49
CA HIS A 72 3.96 -6.16 16.91
C HIS A 72 4.92 -5.94 18.08
N GLU A 73 4.90 -6.80 19.08
CA GLU A 73 5.76 -6.68 20.26
C GLU A 73 7.26 -6.66 19.87
N MET A 74 7.66 -7.57 19.00
CA MET A 74 9.05 -7.66 18.52
C MET A 74 9.36 -6.55 17.51
N ALA A 75 8.49 -6.30 16.56
CA ALA A 75 8.68 -5.29 15.52
C ALA A 75 8.80 -3.87 16.11
N ASN A 76 8.07 -3.59 17.19
CA ASN A 76 8.04 -2.28 17.83
C ASN A 76 8.98 -2.15 19.03
N LYS A 77 9.85 -3.10 19.27
CA LYS A 77 10.75 -3.12 20.44
C LYS A 77 11.63 -1.88 20.57
N LYS A 78 12.01 -1.29 19.43
CA LYS A 78 12.80 -0.05 19.35
C LYS A 78 11.97 1.15 18.85
N GLY A 79 10.65 1.05 18.85
CA GLY A 79 9.78 2.10 18.33
C GLY A 79 9.76 2.20 16.81
N TYR A 80 10.14 1.14 16.08
CA TYR A 80 10.23 1.15 14.62
C TYR A 80 8.88 1.02 13.90
N VAL A 81 7.79 0.73 14.61
CA VAL A 81 6.45 0.74 14.02
C VAL A 81 5.92 2.17 14.02
N SER A 82 6.48 2.98 13.12
CA SER A 82 6.03 4.35 12.88
C SER A 82 6.32 4.75 11.42
N LYS A 83 5.62 5.75 10.91
CA LYS A 83 5.72 6.18 9.51
C LYS A 83 7.14 6.49 9.04
N GLU A 84 7.97 7.02 9.93
CA GLU A 84 9.35 7.38 9.58
C GLU A 84 10.21 6.18 9.16
N TYR A 85 9.83 4.95 9.56
CA TYR A 85 10.53 3.71 9.23
C TYR A 85 9.84 2.89 8.14
N TYR A 86 8.75 3.38 7.59
CA TYR A 86 7.93 2.71 6.59
C TYR A 86 7.89 3.51 5.29
N ASN A 87 7.60 2.83 4.20
CA ASN A 87 7.20 3.45 2.93
C ASN A 87 5.75 3.09 2.63
N CYS A 88 4.98 4.07 2.16
CA CYS A 88 3.69 3.80 1.54
C CYS A 88 3.94 3.19 0.15
N VAL A 89 3.61 1.92 0.00
CA VAL A 89 3.88 1.17 -1.23
C VAL A 89 2.68 1.09 -2.17
N TYR A 90 1.49 1.36 -1.65
CA TYR A 90 0.26 1.36 -2.45
C TYR A 90 -0.83 2.20 -1.79
N ARG A 91 -1.67 2.81 -2.61
CA ARG A 91 -2.82 3.60 -2.15
C ARG A 91 -3.95 3.48 -3.15
N GLU A 92 -5.15 3.23 -2.69
CA GLU A 92 -6.33 3.07 -3.55
C GLU A 92 -7.57 3.65 -2.89
N ALA A 93 -8.48 4.21 -3.70
CA ALA A 93 -9.80 4.63 -3.25
C ALA A 93 -10.60 3.42 -2.73
N LEU A 94 -11.42 3.66 -1.72
CA LEU A 94 -12.20 2.62 -1.07
C LEU A 94 -13.68 3.02 -1.04
N ASP A 95 -14.56 2.12 -1.47
CA ASP A 95 -16.01 2.35 -1.40
C ASP A 95 -16.59 2.11 -0.01
N ALA A 96 -15.90 1.28 0.81
CA ALA A 96 -16.33 0.99 2.17
C ALA A 96 -16.03 2.13 3.13
N THR A 97 -16.92 2.37 4.09
CA THR A 97 -16.77 3.39 5.12
C THR A 97 -16.12 2.88 6.41
N GLU A 98 -16.14 1.57 6.63
CA GLU A 98 -15.64 0.94 7.85
C GLU A 98 -14.53 -0.08 7.55
N PRO A 99 -13.39 -0.01 8.26
CA PRO A 99 -12.30 -0.97 8.10
C PRO A 99 -12.56 -2.28 8.85
N SER A 100 -13.61 -2.99 8.45
CA SER A 100 -14.03 -4.24 9.09
C SER A 100 -12.93 -5.32 9.06
N ILE A 101 -13.05 -6.33 9.93
CA ILE A 101 -12.16 -7.50 9.91
C ILE A 101 -12.21 -8.21 8.55
N SER A 102 -13.40 -8.34 7.97
CA SER A 102 -13.58 -8.93 6.64
C SER A 102 -12.85 -8.15 5.55
N LEU A 103 -12.97 -6.82 5.55
CA LEU A 103 -12.26 -5.97 4.57
C LEU A 103 -10.74 -6.11 4.70
N ARG A 104 -10.21 -6.07 5.93
CA ARG A 104 -8.77 -6.24 6.17
C ARG A 104 -8.27 -7.58 5.68
N ALA A 105 -9.01 -8.66 5.93
CA ALA A 105 -8.67 -10.00 5.45
C ALA A 105 -8.71 -10.08 3.92
N GLN A 106 -9.71 -9.47 3.27
CA GLN A 106 -9.79 -9.39 1.80
C GLN A 106 -8.61 -8.64 1.19
N LEU A 107 -8.21 -7.52 1.79
CA LEU A 107 -7.03 -6.78 1.33
C LEU A 107 -5.75 -7.59 1.49
N TYR A 108 -5.58 -8.27 2.62
CA TYR A 108 -4.44 -9.14 2.83
C TYR A 108 -4.36 -10.24 1.76
N ASP A 109 -5.46 -10.92 1.48
CA ASP A 109 -5.52 -11.95 0.45
C ASP A 109 -5.25 -11.38 -0.96
N ARG A 110 -5.84 -10.24 -1.29
CA ARG A 110 -5.64 -9.59 -2.59
C ARG A 110 -4.17 -9.28 -2.85
N PHE A 111 -3.48 -8.70 -1.87
CA PHE A 111 -2.08 -8.31 -2.03
C PHE A 111 -1.07 -9.45 -1.80
N ASN A 112 -1.56 -10.65 -1.59
CA ASN A 112 -0.76 -11.89 -1.57
C ASN A 112 -1.03 -12.77 -2.79
N CYS A 113 -2.29 -13.03 -3.10
CA CYS A 113 -2.70 -14.04 -4.06
C CYS A 113 -3.07 -13.47 -5.44
N ASP A 114 -3.60 -12.23 -5.48
CA ASP A 114 -4.11 -11.60 -6.69
C ASP A 114 -3.71 -10.13 -6.74
N LYS A 115 -2.41 -9.90 -6.70
CA LYS A 115 -1.85 -8.54 -6.63
C LYS A 115 -2.23 -7.73 -7.87
N PRO A 116 -2.69 -6.47 -7.69
CA PRO A 116 -2.86 -5.55 -8.81
C PRO A 116 -1.57 -5.42 -9.62
N ILE A 117 -1.70 -5.23 -10.93
CA ILE A 117 -0.53 -5.13 -11.81
C ILE A 117 0.35 -3.91 -11.50
N ASP A 118 -0.24 -2.87 -10.92
CA ASP A 118 0.44 -1.66 -10.47
C ASP A 118 0.95 -1.72 -9.01
N TYR A 119 0.87 -2.90 -8.39
CA TYR A 119 1.48 -3.16 -7.08
C TYR A 119 2.91 -3.67 -7.26
N MET A 120 3.89 -2.80 -7.07
CA MET A 120 5.31 -3.07 -7.34
C MET A 120 6.12 -3.42 -6.10
N ALA A 121 5.46 -3.70 -4.99
CA ALA A 121 6.11 -4.04 -3.71
C ALA A 121 6.05 -5.55 -3.43
N PRO A 122 6.81 -6.05 -2.44
CA PRO A 122 6.66 -7.42 -1.95
C PRO A 122 5.24 -7.73 -1.48
N SER A 123 4.82 -8.99 -1.55
CA SER A 123 3.54 -9.45 -1.00
C SER A 123 3.35 -8.98 0.43
N MET A 124 2.11 -8.66 0.79
CA MET A 124 1.78 -8.24 2.14
C MET A 124 2.15 -9.33 3.15
N SER A 125 2.75 -8.93 4.25
CA SER A 125 3.28 -9.83 5.26
C SER A 125 3.06 -9.29 6.66
N VAL A 126 3.32 -10.13 7.66
CA VAL A 126 3.43 -9.71 9.06
C VAL A 126 4.39 -8.52 9.17
N SER A 127 4.08 -7.55 9.99
CA SER A 127 4.70 -6.23 10.21
C SER A 127 4.31 -5.14 9.22
N ASP A 128 3.61 -5.45 8.15
CA ASP A 128 3.01 -4.41 7.31
C ASP A 128 1.87 -3.69 8.03
N VAL A 129 1.52 -2.51 7.58
CA VAL A 129 0.44 -1.70 8.17
C VAL A 129 -0.54 -1.30 7.08
N ILE A 130 -1.82 -1.54 7.33
CA ILE A 130 -2.91 -1.02 6.49
C ILE A 130 -3.48 0.23 7.17
N VAL A 131 -3.47 1.36 6.48
CA VAL A 131 -4.03 2.60 6.96
C VAL A 131 -5.30 2.91 6.19
N PHE A 132 -6.39 3.16 6.90
CA PHE A 132 -7.65 3.59 6.32
C PHE A 132 -7.88 5.07 6.63
N LYS A 133 -8.21 5.85 5.61
CA LYS A 133 -8.51 7.28 5.72
C LYS A 133 -9.91 7.54 5.18
N GLY A 134 -10.72 8.25 5.93
CA GLY A 134 -12.09 8.58 5.56
C GLY A 134 -12.69 9.64 6.46
N LYS A 135 -14.00 9.86 6.32
CA LYS A 135 -14.73 10.85 7.13
C LYS A 135 -14.67 10.60 8.63
N GLY A 136 -14.54 9.33 9.04
CA GLY A 136 -14.39 8.93 10.45
C GLY A 136 -12.97 9.12 11.02
N GLY A 137 -12.05 9.68 10.24
CA GLY A 137 -10.65 9.85 10.61
C GLY A 137 -9.74 8.79 10.01
N THR A 138 -8.59 8.60 10.65
CA THR A 138 -7.57 7.64 10.22
C THR A 138 -7.49 6.50 11.21
N LYS A 139 -7.49 5.27 10.71
CA LYS A 139 -7.26 4.05 11.51
C LYS A 139 -6.14 3.24 10.86
N ALA A 140 -5.25 2.69 11.68
CA ALA A 140 -4.13 1.90 11.22
C ALA A 140 -4.14 0.52 11.88
N PHE A 141 -3.83 -0.51 11.08
CA PHE A 141 -3.83 -1.90 11.53
C PHE A 141 -2.51 -2.57 11.14
N PHE A 142 -1.80 -3.02 12.16
CA PHE A 142 -0.59 -3.82 12.01
C PHE A 142 -0.96 -5.27 11.70
N VAL A 143 -0.31 -5.85 10.70
CA VAL A 143 -0.52 -7.26 10.33
C VAL A 143 0.24 -8.15 11.32
N GLU A 144 -0.51 -8.88 12.13
CA GLU A 144 0.00 -9.85 13.09
C GLU A 144 0.12 -11.25 12.45
N PRO A 145 0.85 -12.21 13.04
CA PRO A 145 0.84 -13.61 12.60
C PRO A 145 -0.57 -14.21 12.55
N ILE A 146 -1.46 -13.76 13.43
CA ILE A 146 -2.88 -14.11 13.43
C ILE A 146 -3.68 -12.81 13.60
N GLY A 147 -4.41 -12.42 12.55
CA GLY A 147 -5.25 -11.24 12.57
C GLY A 147 -4.50 -9.93 12.44
N PHE A 148 -5.12 -8.88 12.99
CA PHE A 148 -4.64 -7.49 12.88
C PHE A 148 -4.71 -6.82 14.25
N ARG A 149 -3.79 -5.89 14.48
CA ARG A 149 -3.77 -5.08 15.69
C ARG A 149 -3.95 -3.62 15.33
N GLU A 150 -4.98 -2.96 15.87
CA GLU A 150 -5.14 -1.52 15.72
C GLU A 150 -4.02 -0.80 16.47
N ILE A 151 -3.38 0.15 15.80
CA ILE A 151 -2.23 0.91 16.31
C ILE A 151 -2.38 2.39 16.00
N GLU A 152 -1.63 3.21 16.69
CA GLU A 152 -1.33 4.58 16.26
C GLU A 152 -0.13 4.55 15.29
N PHE A 153 -0.27 5.31 14.16
CA PHE A 153 0.74 5.21 13.10
C PHE A 153 0.93 6.53 12.34
#